data_47794d124d41aa53a895b05600f4c9d3
#
_entry.id   47794d124d41aa53a895b05600f4c9d3
#
_cell.length_a   1.000
_cell.length_b   1.000
_cell.length_c   1.000
_cell.angle_alpha   90.00
_cell.angle_beta   90.00
_cell.angle_gamma   90.00
#
_symmetry.space_group_name_H-M   'P 1'
#
loop_
_entity.id
_entity.type
_entity.pdbx_description
1 polymer ?
#
loop_
_entity_poly.entity_id
_entity_poly.type
_entity_poly.pdbx_seq_one_letter_code
_entity_poly.pdbx_strand_id
1 'polypeptide(L)'
;MKWIIILFFLGCTIPLMAQHTDHIQEAMANYDYETALSLIAQKKSTPHLLLQKGKALRGLGLTTEALSTYEEIISNDTTNARAFIEAAECCRALAKYNQALNYYEHALDLNPENKYVRIQYISLLLTRQKFRDALGESSLMTEKDSSAIVLH
;
A
#
# COMPACT_ATOMS: atom_id res chain seq x y z
N MET A 1 -65.35 -30.34 -12.03
CA MET A 1 -64.36 -29.96 -10.97
C MET A 1 -63.01 -29.73 -11.66
N LYS A 2 -62.67 -28.46 -11.91
CA LYS A 2 -61.42 -28.06 -12.59
C LYS A 2 -60.43 -27.61 -11.53
N TRP A 3 -59.37 -28.36 -11.30
CA TRP A 3 -58.28 -28.01 -10.41
C TRP A 3 -57.33 -27.11 -11.17
N ILE A 4 -57.29 -25.83 -10.80
CA ILE A 4 -56.33 -24.86 -11.31
C ILE A 4 -55.06 -25.03 -10.50
N ILE A 5 -54.03 -25.61 -11.07
CA ILE A 5 -52.68 -25.67 -10.52
C ILE A 5 -52.06 -24.30 -10.74
N ILE A 6 -52.06 -23.48 -9.70
CA ILE A 6 -51.29 -22.21 -9.66
C ILE A 6 -49.85 -22.60 -9.37
N LEU A 7 -49.05 -22.70 -10.41
CA LEU A 7 -47.58 -22.73 -10.29
C LEU A 7 -47.10 -21.36 -9.81
N PHE A 8 -46.86 -21.26 -8.48
CA PHE A 8 -46.10 -20.19 -7.92
C PHE A 8 -44.66 -20.30 -8.45
N PHE A 9 -44.37 -19.59 -9.53
CA PHE A 9 -43.00 -19.24 -9.85
C PHE A 9 -42.51 -18.31 -8.73
N LEU A 10 -41.94 -18.89 -7.67
CA LEU A 10 -41.02 -18.17 -6.80
C LEU A 10 -39.82 -17.82 -7.67
N GLY A 11 -39.94 -16.69 -8.35
CA GLY A 11 -38.79 -16.01 -8.91
C GLY A 11 -37.83 -15.68 -7.78
N CYS A 12 -36.86 -16.56 -7.58
CA CYS A 12 -35.68 -16.25 -6.80
C CYS A 12 -34.98 -15.11 -7.55
N THR A 13 -35.45 -13.89 -7.32
CA THR A 13 -34.69 -12.70 -7.63
C THR A 13 -33.51 -12.74 -6.65
N ILE A 14 -32.48 -13.49 -7.02
CA ILE A 14 -31.15 -13.24 -6.47
C ILE A 14 -30.97 -11.75 -6.69
N PRO A 15 -30.89 -10.93 -5.63
CA PRO A 15 -30.51 -9.56 -5.83
C PRO A 15 -29.17 -9.65 -6.56
N LEU A 16 -29.16 -9.15 -7.78
CA LEU A 16 -27.96 -8.81 -8.50
C LEU A 16 -27.32 -7.66 -7.67
N MET A 17 -26.90 -8.02 -6.44
CA MET A 17 -26.03 -7.21 -5.62
C MET A 17 -24.80 -7.05 -6.47
N ALA A 18 -24.91 -5.99 -7.27
CA ALA A 18 -23.85 -5.37 -7.99
C ALA A 18 -22.51 -5.97 -7.58
N GLN A 19 -21.99 -6.84 -8.41
CA GLN A 19 -20.57 -6.91 -8.62
C GLN A 19 -20.19 -5.51 -9.13
N HIS A 20 -20.14 -4.56 -8.21
CA HIS A 20 -19.46 -3.31 -8.41
C HIS A 20 -17.98 -3.68 -8.38
N THR A 21 -17.57 -4.45 -9.39
CA THR A 21 -16.16 -4.69 -9.65
C THR A 21 -15.57 -3.29 -9.72
N ASP A 22 -14.74 -2.97 -8.75
CA ASP A 22 -14.01 -1.72 -8.79
C ASP A 22 -13.08 -1.85 -10.01
N HIS A 23 -13.51 -1.31 -11.15
CA HIS A 23 -12.78 -1.40 -12.42
C HIS A 23 -11.33 -0.91 -12.28
N ILE A 24 -11.06 -0.06 -11.27
CA ILE A 24 -9.69 0.34 -10.93
C ILE A 24 -8.94 -0.86 -10.36
N GLN A 25 -9.55 -1.64 -9.44
CA GLN A 25 -8.92 -2.83 -8.86
C GLN A 25 -8.68 -3.90 -9.93
N GLU A 26 -9.62 -4.08 -10.84
CA GLU A 26 -9.49 -5.00 -11.96
C GLU A 26 -8.35 -4.60 -12.90
N ALA A 27 -8.30 -3.33 -13.31
CA ALA A 27 -7.22 -2.80 -14.13
C ALA A 27 -5.85 -2.94 -13.43
N MET A 28 -5.78 -2.63 -12.12
CA MET A 28 -4.57 -2.81 -11.32
C MET A 28 -4.14 -4.27 -11.23
N ALA A 29 -5.08 -5.21 -11.07
CA ALA A 29 -4.80 -6.65 -10.99
C ALA A 29 -4.28 -7.21 -12.31
N ASN A 30 -4.76 -6.65 -13.44
CA ASN A 30 -4.34 -7.01 -14.78
C ASN A 30 -3.09 -6.27 -15.25
N TYR A 31 -2.47 -5.45 -14.39
CA TYR A 31 -1.32 -4.59 -14.73
C TYR A 31 -1.62 -3.55 -15.83
N ASP A 32 -2.91 -3.28 -16.09
CA ASP A 32 -3.36 -2.22 -17.00
C ASP A 32 -3.38 -0.87 -16.28
N TYR A 33 -2.18 -0.36 -16.04
CA TYR A 33 -1.98 0.86 -15.24
C TYR A 33 -2.49 2.11 -15.96
N GLU A 34 -2.49 2.15 -17.27
CA GLU A 34 -3.00 3.26 -18.07
C GLU A 34 -4.51 3.40 -17.90
N THR A 35 -5.24 2.29 -18.04
CA THR A 35 -6.68 2.25 -17.76
C THR A 35 -6.96 2.59 -16.30
N ALA A 36 -6.19 2.06 -15.35
CA ALA A 36 -6.35 2.41 -13.94
C ALA A 36 -6.22 3.91 -13.70
N LEU A 37 -5.20 4.56 -14.26
CA LEU A 37 -4.99 6.01 -14.13
C LEU A 37 -6.13 6.80 -14.76
N SER A 38 -6.63 6.39 -15.91
CA SER A 38 -7.76 7.04 -16.58
C SER A 38 -9.05 6.97 -15.76
N LEU A 39 -9.31 5.84 -15.11
CA LEU A 39 -10.45 5.63 -14.23
C LEU A 39 -10.32 6.43 -12.91
N ILE A 40 -9.11 6.48 -12.35
CA ILE A 40 -8.82 7.27 -11.15
C ILE A 40 -9.04 8.76 -11.42
N ALA A 41 -8.61 9.26 -12.58
CA ALA A 41 -8.75 10.67 -12.95
C ALA A 41 -10.20 11.15 -13.04
N GLN A 42 -11.16 10.25 -13.24
CA GLN A 42 -12.60 10.54 -13.29
C GLN A 42 -13.26 10.61 -11.91
N LYS A 43 -12.56 10.21 -10.84
CA LYS A 43 -13.09 10.17 -9.48
C LYS A 43 -12.59 11.36 -8.65
N LYS A 44 -13.37 11.74 -7.63
CA LYS A 44 -12.90 12.71 -6.64
C LYS A 44 -11.68 12.16 -5.91
N SER A 45 -10.64 12.97 -5.80
CA SER A 45 -9.40 12.59 -5.11
C SER A 45 -9.66 12.19 -3.65
N THR A 46 -9.12 11.04 -3.26
CA THR A 46 -9.11 10.54 -1.88
C THR A 46 -7.72 9.94 -1.60
N PRO A 47 -7.28 9.86 -0.33
CA PRO A 47 -5.99 9.24 -0.01
C PRO A 47 -5.84 7.82 -0.57
N HIS A 48 -6.91 7.04 -0.56
CA HIS A 48 -6.93 5.69 -1.13
C HIS A 48 -6.71 5.70 -2.66
N LEU A 49 -7.38 6.59 -3.39
CA LEU A 49 -7.19 6.73 -4.84
C LEU A 49 -5.81 7.27 -5.19
N LEU A 50 -5.26 8.18 -4.39
CA LEU A 50 -3.88 8.66 -4.56
C LEU A 50 -2.86 7.53 -4.33
N LEU A 51 -3.08 6.65 -3.34
CA LEU A 51 -2.24 5.45 -3.17
C LEU A 51 -2.30 4.53 -4.40
N GLN A 52 -3.47 4.32 -4.97
CA GLN A 52 -3.61 3.52 -6.20
C GLN A 52 -2.96 4.20 -7.40
N LYS A 53 -3.13 5.54 -7.54
CA LYS A 53 -2.47 6.34 -8.58
C LYS A 53 -0.94 6.20 -8.50
N GLY A 54 -0.38 6.38 -7.31
CA GLY A 54 1.07 6.22 -7.10
C GLY A 54 1.56 4.83 -7.49
N LYS A 55 0.82 3.77 -7.13
CA LYS A 55 1.15 2.40 -7.54
C LYS A 55 1.10 2.20 -9.04
N ALA A 56 0.06 2.71 -9.72
CA ALA A 56 -0.06 2.62 -11.17
C ALA A 56 1.09 3.36 -11.87
N LEU A 57 1.43 4.56 -11.40
CA LEU A 57 2.58 5.33 -11.91
C LEU A 57 3.91 4.56 -11.75
N ARG A 58 4.12 3.92 -10.59
CA ARG A 58 5.29 3.04 -10.39
C ARG A 58 5.30 1.87 -11.36
N GLY A 59 4.14 1.26 -11.60
CA GLY A 59 3.98 0.16 -12.55
C GLY A 59 4.37 0.55 -13.98
N LEU A 60 4.15 1.82 -14.36
CA LEU A 60 4.58 2.40 -15.64
C LEU A 60 6.03 2.90 -15.64
N GLY A 61 6.75 2.77 -14.52
CA GLY A 61 8.12 3.28 -14.39
C GLY A 61 8.21 4.79 -14.11
N LEU A 62 7.07 5.49 -13.96
CA LEU A 62 6.97 6.91 -13.69
C LEU A 62 7.21 7.19 -12.20
N THR A 63 8.40 6.81 -11.71
CA THR A 63 8.71 6.78 -10.28
C THR A 63 8.75 8.18 -9.66
N THR A 64 9.13 9.21 -10.40
CA THR A 64 9.17 10.58 -9.90
C THR A 64 7.77 11.12 -9.65
N GLU A 65 6.84 10.86 -10.55
CA GLU A 65 5.43 11.26 -10.46
C GLU A 65 4.72 10.48 -9.34
N ALA A 66 5.09 9.20 -9.19
CA ALA A 66 4.60 8.39 -8.06
C ALA A 66 5.06 8.97 -6.73
N LEU A 67 6.35 9.34 -6.60
CA LEU A 67 6.88 9.98 -5.40
C LEU A 67 6.09 11.26 -5.06
N SER A 68 5.91 12.14 -6.04
CA SER A 68 5.13 13.38 -5.85
C SER A 68 3.69 13.09 -5.38
N THR A 69 3.07 12.03 -5.91
CA THR A 69 1.72 11.61 -5.50
C THR A 69 1.69 11.13 -4.04
N TYR A 70 2.70 10.41 -3.59
CA TYR A 70 2.79 9.98 -2.18
C TYR A 70 3.13 11.15 -1.25
N GLU A 71 3.97 12.09 -1.68
CA GLU A 71 4.27 13.32 -0.94
C GLU A 71 3.01 14.21 -0.78
N GLU A 72 2.12 14.23 -1.76
CA GLU A 72 0.80 14.88 -1.65
C GLU A 72 -0.03 14.25 -0.52
N ILE A 73 -0.04 12.92 -0.40
CA ILE A 73 -0.74 12.24 0.71
C ILE A 73 -0.11 12.62 2.03
N ILE A 74 1.21 12.55 2.15
CA ILE A 74 1.95 12.85 3.38
C ILE A 74 1.70 14.30 3.82
N SER A 75 1.64 15.26 2.88
CA SER A 75 1.39 16.67 3.21
C SER A 75 -0.01 16.92 3.79
N ASN A 76 -0.99 16.10 3.41
CA ASN A 76 -2.36 16.20 3.89
C ASN A 76 -2.63 15.34 5.13
N ASP A 77 -1.89 14.25 5.30
CA ASP A 77 -2.04 13.28 6.40
C ASP A 77 -0.65 12.71 6.77
N THR A 78 -0.03 13.32 7.77
CA THR A 78 1.28 12.90 8.31
C THR A 78 1.22 11.60 9.11
N THR A 79 0.04 11.02 9.32
CA THR A 79 -0.14 9.73 10.02
C THR A 79 -0.29 8.54 9.06
N ASN A 80 -0.23 8.78 7.77
CA ASN A 80 -0.37 7.75 6.75
C ASN A 80 0.93 6.96 6.55
N ALA A 81 1.18 5.99 7.42
CA ALA A 81 2.39 5.14 7.36
C ALA A 81 2.58 4.50 5.97
N ARG A 82 1.49 4.17 5.27
CA ARG A 82 1.58 3.56 3.93
C ARG A 82 2.18 4.52 2.91
N ALA A 83 1.80 5.79 2.94
CA ALA A 83 2.35 6.79 2.03
C ALA A 83 3.86 6.98 2.25
N PHE A 84 4.32 6.99 3.52
CA PHE A 84 5.75 7.05 3.85
C PHE A 84 6.51 5.84 3.30
N ILE A 85 5.97 4.62 3.42
CA ILE A 85 6.60 3.40 2.89
C ILE A 85 6.74 3.49 1.36
N GLU A 86 5.68 3.85 0.67
CA GLU A 86 5.69 3.92 -0.80
C GLU A 86 6.60 5.07 -1.30
N ALA A 87 6.66 6.20 -0.59
CA ALA A 87 7.60 7.28 -0.89
C ALA A 87 9.06 6.83 -0.69
N ALA A 88 9.35 6.09 0.39
CA ALA A 88 10.67 5.51 0.63
C ALA A 88 11.11 4.58 -0.50
N GLU A 89 10.21 3.70 -0.96
CA GLU A 89 10.47 2.79 -2.09
C GLU A 89 10.75 3.56 -3.40
N CYS A 90 10.00 4.64 -3.66
CA CYS A 90 10.28 5.51 -4.81
C CYS A 90 11.65 6.18 -4.68
N CYS A 91 11.97 6.74 -3.51
CA CYS A 91 13.27 7.36 -3.25
C CYS A 91 14.42 6.36 -3.40
N ARG A 92 14.24 5.13 -2.92
CA ARG A 92 15.23 4.06 -3.09
C ARG A 92 15.46 3.73 -4.57
N ALA A 93 14.39 3.61 -5.35
CA ALA A 93 14.47 3.36 -6.80
C ALA A 93 15.14 4.52 -7.56
N LEU A 94 14.98 5.76 -7.08
CA LEU A 94 15.61 6.95 -7.63
C LEU A 94 17.02 7.21 -7.07
N ALA A 95 17.60 6.28 -6.30
CA ALA A 95 18.87 6.40 -5.60
C ALA A 95 18.95 7.60 -4.62
N LYS A 96 17.81 8.15 -4.20
CA LYS A 96 17.70 9.21 -3.19
C LYS A 96 17.76 8.60 -1.77
N TYR A 97 18.83 7.91 -1.46
CA TYR A 97 18.93 7.03 -0.28
C TYR A 97 18.73 7.73 1.07
N ASN A 98 19.23 8.96 1.24
CA ASN A 98 19.03 9.69 2.49
C ASN A 98 17.55 10.04 2.70
N GLN A 99 16.83 10.39 1.64
CA GLN A 99 15.40 10.68 1.66
C GLN A 99 14.60 9.39 1.96
N ALA A 100 15.00 8.27 1.37
CA ALA A 100 14.40 6.98 1.63
C ALA A 100 14.56 6.56 3.10
N LEU A 101 15.74 6.78 3.71
CA LEU A 101 15.97 6.51 5.13
C LEU A 101 15.00 7.33 6.01
N ASN A 102 14.86 8.62 5.75
CA ASN A 102 13.95 9.47 6.51
C ASN A 102 12.49 9.01 6.40
N TYR A 103 12.04 8.62 5.23
CA TYR A 103 10.67 8.12 5.06
C TYR A 103 10.45 6.76 5.73
N TYR A 104 11.43 5.85 5.71
CA TYR A 104 11.32 4.59 6.47
C TYR A 104 11.30 4.84 7.97
N GLU A 105 12.10 5.75 8.48
CA GLU A 105 12.12 6.14 9.89
C GLU A 105 10.74 6.65 10.33
N HIS A 106 10.14 7.60 9.60
CA HIS A 106 8.78 8.06 9.88
C HIS A 106 7.73 6.93 9.80
N ALA A 107 7.87 6.02 8.85
CA ALA A 107 6.97 4.87 8.76
C ALA A 107 7.09 3.92 9.97
N LEU A 108 8.31 3.77 10.52
CA LEU A 108 8.57 2.99 11.73
C LEU A 108 8.12 3.71 13.00
N ASP A 109 8.22 5.04 13.06
CA ASP A 109 7.66 5.83 14.16
C ASP A 109 6.15 5.64 14.27
N LEU A 110 5.46 5.58 13.13
CA LEU A 110 4.01 5.36 13.06
C LEU A 110 3.62 3.89 13.30
N ASN A 111 4.45 2.95 12.89
CA ASN A 111 4.22 1.52 13.09
C ASN A 111 5.54 0.78 13.38
N PRO A 112 5.99 0.79 14.66
CA PRO A 112 7.25 0.17 15.06
C PRO A 112 7.29 -1.36 14.87
N GLU A 113 6.13 -2.01 14.76
CA GLU A 113 6.02 -3.47 14.59
C GLU A 113 6.15 -3.92 13.13
N ASN A 114 6.27 -3.00 12.19
CA ASN A 114 6.35 -3.35 10.77
C ASN A 114 7.72 -3.95 10.42
N LYS A 115 7.82 -5.26 10.58
CA LYS A 115 9.06 -6.03 10.30
C LYS A 115 9.54 -5.84 8.85
N TYR A 116 8.64 -5.74 7.88
CA TYR A 116 9.02 -5.51 6.49
C TYR A 116 9.76 -4.18 6.33
N VAL A 117 9.19 -3.10 6.84
CA VAL A 117 9.80 -1.75 6.76
C VAL A 117 11.15 -1.73 7.46
N ARG A 118 11.25 -2.33 8.65
CA ARG A 118 12.50 -2.40 9.41
C ARG A 118 13.59 -3.12 8.65
N ILE A 119 13.26 -4.23 7.97
CA ILE A 119 14.23 -4.96 7.12
C ILE A 119 14.71 -4.09 5.96
N GLN A 120 13.80 -3.36 5.29
CA GLN A 120 14.17 -2.45 4.20
C GLN A 120 15.07 -1.30 4.70
N TYR A 121 14.74 -0.74 5.87
CA TYR A 121 15.51 0.31 6.53
C TYR A 121 16.94 -0.17 6.87
N ILE A 122 17.05 -1.33 7.54
CA ILE A 122 18.35 -1.96 7.86
C ILE A 122 19.18 -2.20 6.60
N SER A 123 18.57 -2.79 5.57
CA SER A 123 19.23 -3.06 4.29
C SER A 123 19.79 -1.79 3.65
N LEU A 124 19.06 -0.69 3.74
CA LEU A 124 19.47 0.60 3.21
C LEU A 124 20.58 1.23 4.07
N LEU A 125 20.51 1.11 5.40
CA LEU A 125 21.58 1.54 6.31
C LEU A 125 22.90 0.80 6.01
N LEU A 126 22.84 -0.51 5.79
CA LEU A 126 24.01 -1.31 5.41
C LEU A 126 24.58 -0.86 4.05
N THR A 127 23.73 -0.62 3.07
CA THR A 127 24.13 -0.10 1.75
C THR A 127 24.83 1.25 1.87
N ARG A 128 24.43 2.07 2.84
CA ARG A 128 25.03 3.38 3.14
C ARG A 128 26.18 3.32 4.15
N GLN A 129 26.64 2.11 4.52
CA GLN A 129 27.71 1.85 5.49
C GLN A 129 27.43 2.41 6.90
N LYS A 130 26.17 2.62 7.26
CA LYS A 130 25.73 3.05 8.58
C LYS A 130 25.59 1.83 9.51
N PHE A 131 26.69 1.13 9.73
CA PHE A 131 26.69 -0.18 10.41
C PHE A 131 26.20 -0.12 11.85
N ARG A 132 26.50 0.97 12.58
CA ARG A 132 26.07 1.13 13.98
C ARG A 132 24.55 1.26 14.07
N ASP A 133 23.96 2.06 13.19
CA ASP A 133 22.51 2.27 13.14
C ASP A 133 21.80 0.96 12.74
N ALA A 134 22.34 0.27 11.73
CA ALA A 134 21.82 -1.03 11.28
C ALA A 134 21.86 -2.09 12.39
N LEU A 135 22.92 -2.12 13.21
CA LEU A 135 23.05 -3.03 14.35
C LEU A 135 22.00 -2.71 15.43
N GLY A 136 21.78 -1.43 15.74
CA GLY A 136 20.75 -0.99 16.67
C GLY A 136 19.36 -1.46 16.25
N GLU A 137 18.99 -1.23 15.00
CA GLU A 137 17.70 -1.66 14.46
C GLU A 137 17.53 -3.18 14.44
N SER A 138 18.59 -3.93 14.15
CA SER A 138 18.57 -5.39 14.18
C SER A 138 18.35 -5.95 15.60
N SER A 139 18.93 -5.32 16.62
CA SER A 139 18.78 -5.75 18.01
C SER A 139 17.32 -5.62 18.49
N LEU A 140 16.59 -4.60 18.04
CA LEU A 140 15.18 -4.41 18.36
C LEU A 140 14.30 -5.53 17.80
N MET A 141 14.67 -6.13 16.67
CA MET A 141 13.94 -7.28 16.10
C MET A 141 14.13 -8.53 16.94
N THR A 142 15.37 -8.81 17.37
CA THR A 142 15.69 -10.04 18.13
C THR A 142 15.17 -10.01 19.55
N GLU A 143 15.17 -8.85 20.20
CA GLU A 143 14.63 -8.69 21.55
C GLU A 143 13.13 -8.95 21.61
N LYS A 144 12.37 -8.46 20.64
CA LYS A 144 10.92 -8.68 20.55
C LYS A 144 10.56 -10.13 20.23
N ASP A 145 11.29 -10.77 19.33
CA ASP A 145 11.06 -12.19 19.02
C ASP A 145 11.38 -13.07 20.23
N SER A 146 12.38 -12.71 21.03
CA SER A 146 12.70 -13.40 22.29
C SER A 146 11.64 -13.22 23.38
N SER A 147 11.07 -12.01 23.50
CA SER A 147 10.00 -11.74 24.49
C SER A 147 8.68 -12.43 24.13
N ALA A 148 8.38 -12.62 22.85
CA ALA A 148 7.22 -13.38 22.41
C ALA A 148 7.29 -14.88 22.72
N ILE A 149 8.50 -15.45 22.78
CA ILE A 149 8.75 -16.87 23.11
C ILE A 149 8.59 -17.14 24.62
N VAL A 150 8.86 -16.17 25.48
CA VAL A 150 8.80 -16.33 26.95
C VAL A 150 7.36 -16.28 27.49
N LEU A 151 6.39 -15.82 26.71
CA LEU A 151 4.98 -15.67 27.11
C LEU A 151 4.08 -16.86 26.70
N HIS A 152 4.65 -17.95 26.21
CA HIS A 152 4.01 -19.25 25.92
C HIS A 152 4.64 -20.37 26.72
#